data_0aa0f6bd145da80b833c7b850a8c333e
#
_entry.id   0aa0f6bd145da80b833c7b850a8c333e
#
_cell.length_a   1.000
_cell.length_b   1.000
_cell.length_c   1.000
_cell.angle_alpha   90.00
_cell.angle_beta   90.00
_cell.angle_gamma   90.00
#
_symmetry.space_group_name_H-M   'P 1'
#
loop_
_entity.id
_entity.type
_entity.pdbx_description
1 polymer ?
#
loop_
_entity_poly.entity_id
_entity_poly.type
_entity_poly.pdbx_seq_one_letter_code
_entity_poly.pdbx_strand_id
1 'polypeptide(L)'
;KSFQYAVGVYYTGIKNWEFSIEGYYKDMYNVLEYKDGESFLGSSHNWEDKVEMGKGRSFGVEFMAQKTAGLLTGWINYTLSKSDRQFSTDGINNGKRFPYQYDRRHTLNLTLNYQLTRRIDFNMSWTYASGCMATLPTEKTHIELPPTNVPPSWIMDNLNKGDMDHSSSRNNYRLPASHQLNIGFNFHKQTRHGERIWNISILNAYNAMNPNFVYISREAQT
;
A
#
# COMPACT_ATOMS: atom_id res chain seq x y z
N LYS A 1 -16.51 -2.96 -14.45
CA LYS A 1 -17.29 -4.16 -14.07
C LYS A 1 -16.39 -5.12 -13.32
N SER A 2 -16.88 -5.74 -12.24
CA SER A 2 -16.13 -6.77 -11.52
C SER A 2 -17.03 -7.94 -11.13
N PHE A 3 -16.41 -9.12 -11.03
CA PHE A 3 -16.99 -10.33 -10.45
C PHE A 3 -16.11 -10.77 -9.29
N GLN A 4 -16.73 -11.12 -8.19
CA GLN A 4 -16.02 -11.62 -7.00
C GLN A 4 -16.67 -12.90 -6.54
N TYR A 5 -15.82 -13.86 -6.23
CA TYR A 5 -16.19 -15.11 -5.59
C TYR A 5 -15.49 -15.15 -4.23
N ALA A 6 -16.22 -15.49 -3.19
CA ALA A 6 -15.68 -15.66 -1.86
C ALA A 6 -16.27 -16.90 -1.20
N VAL A 7 -15.45 -17.59 -0.42
CA VAL A 7 -15.85 -18.73 0.40
C VAL A 7 -15.14 -18.62 1.74
N GLY A 8 -15.87 -18.85 2.81
CA GLY A 8 -15.31 -18.72 4.15
C GLY A 8 -15.94 -19.68 5.14
N VAL A 9 -15.23 -19.85 6.24
CA VAL A 9 -15.68 -20.65 7.40
C VAL A 9 -15.61 -19.75 8.63
N TYR A 10 -16.66 -19.81 9.42
CA TYR A 10 -16.78 -19.08 10.67
C TYR A 10 -16.97 -20.10 11.82
N TYR A 11 -16.19 -19.93 12.89
CA TYR A 11 -16.20 -20.87 14.02
C TYR A 11 -16.29 -20.13 15.36
N THR A 12 -17.29 -20.50 16.17
CA THR A 12 -17.57 -19.92 17.50
C THR A 12 -17.62 -20.99 18.60
N GLY A 13 -17.09 -22.18 18.35
CA GLY A 13 -17.16 -23.31 19.30
C GLY A 13 -16.37 -23.13 20.59
N ILE A 14 -15.48 -22.11 20.67
CA ILE A 14 -14.74 -21.80 21.89
C ILE A 14 -15.39 -20.59 22.56
N LYS A 15 -15.72 -20.71 23.85
CA LYS A 15 -16.38 -19.65 24.61
C LYS A 15 -15.58 -18.35 24.53
N ASN A 16 -16.26 -17.25 24.16
CA ASN A 16 -15.72 -15.91 24.02
C ASN A 16 -14.66 -15.76 22.91
N TRP A 17 -14.59 -16.69 21.98
CA TRP A 17 -13.73 -16.62 20.81
C TRP A 17 -14.53 -16.79 19.53
N GLU A 18 -14.14 -16.03 18.54
CA GLU A 18 -14.65 -16.09 17.18
C GLU A 18 -13.48 -16.17 16.22
N PHE A 19 -13.58 -17.09 15.27
CA PHE A 19 -12.57 -17.28 14.23
C PHE A 19 -13.23 -17.26 12.88
N SER A 20 -12.57 -16.64 11.90
CA SER A 20 -12.98 -16.78 10.51
C SER A 20 -11.77 -16.95 9.60
N ILE A 21 -11.99 -17.67 8.53
CA ILE A 21 -11.08 -17.75 7.40
C ILE A 21 -11.91 -17.60 6.13
N GLU A 22 -11.51 -16.70 5.25
CA GLU A 22 -12.17 -16.44 3.98
C GLU A 22 -11.14 -16.40 2.86
N GLY A 23 -11.44 -17.12 1.76
CA GLY A 23 -10.70 -17.01 0.51
C GLY A 23 -11.54 -16.28 -0.52
N TYR A 24 -10.92 -15.37 -1.27
CA TYR A 24 -11.61 -14.64 -2.31
C TYR A 24 -10.81 -14.59 -3.62
N TYR A 25 -11.54 -14.47 -4.71
CA TYR A 25 -11.00 -14.20 -6.04
C TYR A 25 -11.87 -13.15 -6.74
N LYS A 26 -11.26 -12.13 -7.31
CA LYS A 26 -11.93 -11.01 -7.96
C LYS A 26 -11.32 -10.73 -9.33
N ASP A 27 -12.15 -10.80 -10.36
CA ASP A 27 -11.85 -10.31 -11.70
C ASP A 27 -12.41 -8.91 -11.91
N MET A 28 -11.61 -8.04 -12.47
CA MET A 28 -11.95 -6.64 -12.76
C MET A 28 -11.75 -6.36 -14.25
N TYR A 29 -12.74 -5.75 -14.85
CA TYR A 29 -12.75 -5.38 -16.28
C TYR A 29 -12.86 -3.87 -16.42
N ASN A 30 -12.27 -3.35 -17.49
CA ASN A 30 -12.25 -1.91 -17.79
C ASN A 30 -11.62 -1.10 -16.62
N VAL A 31 -10.53 -1.59 -16.06
CA VAL A 31 -9.73 -0.82 -15.13
C VAL A 31 -8.92 0.19 -15.93
N LEU A 32 -8.90 1.43 -15.47
CA LEU A 32 -8.15 2.50 -16.11
C LEU A 32 -6.77 2.65 -15.46
N GLU A 33 -5.78 2.92 -16.28
CA GLU A 33 -4.43 3.23 -15.84
C GLU A 33 -3.81 4.23 -16.82
N TYR A 34 -2.90 5.10 -16.33
CA TYR A 34 -2.14 5.98 -17.21
C TYR A 34 -1.14 5.18 -18.05
N LYS A 35 -1.01 5.55 -19.32
CA LYS A 35 0.03 5.01 -20.22
C LYS A 35 1.42 5.28 -19.64
N ASP A 36 2.39 4.48 -20.04
CA ASP A 36 3.77 4.65 -19.59
C ASP A 36 4.31 6.03 -20.06
N GLY A 37 4.89 6.78 -19.12
CA GLY A 37 5.35 8.15 -19.38
C GLY A 37 4.30 9.25 -19.23
N GLU A 38 3.02 8.92 -19.12
CA GLU A 38 1.95 9.91 -18.94
C GLU A 38 1.62 10.15 -17.46
N SER A 39 1.22 11.38 -17.15
CA SER A 39 0.78 11.75 -15.81
C SER A 39 -0.43 12.69 -15.86
N PHE A 40 -1.08 12.87 -14.70
CA PHE A 40 -2.17 13.85 -14.56
C PHE A 40 -1.68 15.30 -14.80
N LEU A 41 -0.45 15.59 -14.43
CA LEU A 41 0.15 16.93 -14.52
C LEU A 41 0.98 17.06 -15.80
N GLY A 42 0.82 18.15 -16.51
CA GLY A 42 1.84 18.66 -17.45
C GLY A 42 1.68 18.33 -18.92
N SER A 43 0.54 17.84 -19.44
CA SER A 43 0.35 17.72 -20.87
C SER A 43 -0.91 18.41 -21.37
N SER A 44 -0.84 18.90 -22.62
CA SER A 44 -1.93 19.57 -23.34
C SER A 44 -2.99 18.64 -23.92
N HIS A 45 -2.84 17.31 -23.75
CA HIS A 45 -3.75 16.30 -24.26
C HIS A 45 -4.94 16.08 -23.31
N ASN A 46 -6.07 15.68 -23.87
CA ASN A 46 -7.23 15.27 -23.08
C ASN A 46 -6.85 14.07 -22.17
N TRP A 47 -7.40 14.00 -20.97
CA TRP A 47 -7.13 12.92 -20.03
C TRP A 47 -7.48 11.53 -20.59
N GLU A 48 -8.45 11.45 -21.50
CA GLU A 48 -8.89 10.22 -22.15
C GLU A 48 -7.79 9.60 -23.02
N ASP A 49 -6.98 10.44 -23.66
CA ASP A 49 -5.87 9.99 -24.51
C ASP A 49 -4.67 9.42 -23.70
N LYS A 50 -4.61 9.79 -22.42
CA LYS A 50 -3.53 9.41 -21.51
C LYS A 50 -3.76 8.08 -20.79
N VAL A 51 -4.97 7.57 -20.82
CA VAL A 51 -5.36 6.36 -20.08
C VAL A 51 -5.63 5.21 -21.03
N GLU A 52 -5.45 4.01 -20.53
CA GLU A 52 -5.78 2.76 -21.22
C GLU A 52 -6.71 1.93 -20.36
N MET A 53 -7.61 1.21 -20.99
CA MET A 53 -8.51 0.25 -20.34
C MET A 53 -7.90 -1.16 -20.35
N GLY A 54 -7.84 -1.78 -19.20
CA GLY A 54 -7.31 -3.13 -19.04
C GLY A 54 -8.13 -4.01 -18.12
N LYS A 55 -7.50 -5.09 -17.71
CA LYS A 55 -8.05 -6.07 -16.77
C LYS A 55 -7.22 -6.09 -15.50
N GLY A 56 -7.88 -6.38 -14.38
CA GLY A 56 -7.22 -6.62 -13.11
C GLY A 56 -7.74 -7.89 -12.48
N ARG A 57 -6.95 -8.49 -11.64
CA ARG A 57 -7.39 -9.55 -10.75
C ARG A 57 -6.83 -9.33 -9.35
N SER A 58 -7.59 -9.77 -8.35
CA SER A 58 -7.15 -9.77 -6.97
C SER A 58 -7.63 -11.05 -6.30
N PHE A 59 -6.77 -11.67 -5.53
CA PHE A 59 -7.12 -12.87 -4.78
C PHE A 59 -6.34 -12.90 -3.46
N GLY A 60 -6.92 -13.58 -2.48
CA GLY A 60 -6.30 -13.63 -1.17
C GLY A 60 -7.03 -14.53 -0.20
N VAL A 61 -6.41 -14.67 0.96
CA VAL A 61 -6.98 -15.33 2.12
C VAL A 61 -6.94 -14.37 3.29
N GLU A 62 -8.05 -14.26 3.99
CA GLU A 62 -8.21 -13.46 5.19
C GLU A 62 -8.45 -14.37 6.39
N PHE A 63 -7.76 -14.10 7.47
CA PHE A 63 -7.89 -14.81 8.73
C PHE A 63 -8.19 -13.82 9.84
N MET A 64 -9.19 -14.12 10.68
CA MET A 64 -9.53 -13.32 11.84
C MET A 64 -9.67 -14.22 13.07
N ALA A 65 -9.16 -13.73 14.20
CA ALA A 65 -9.47 -14.27 15.52
C ALA A 65 -9.84 -13.12 16.45
N GLN A 66 -10.97 -13.26 17.12
CA GLN A 66 -11.48 -12.24 18.05
C GLN A 66 -11.80 -12.87 19.39
N LYS A 67 -11.38 -12.22 20.46
CA LYS A 67 -11.78 -12.53 21.83
C LYS A 67 -12.73 -11.47 22.34
N THR A 68 -13.99 -11.86 22.61
CA THR A 68 -15.09 -10.92 22.85
C THR A 68 -15.32 -10.60 24.33
N ALA A 69 -14.84 -11.42 25.25
CA ALA A 69 -15.07 -11.22 26.68
C ALA A 69 -13.90 -11.65 27.56
N GLY A 70 -13.87 -11.11 28.80
CA GLY A 70 -12.84 -11.35 29.82
C GLY A 70 -11.98 -10.11 30.06
N LEU A 71 -10.97 -10.24 30.91
CA LEU A 71 -10.04 -9.13 31.20
C LEU A 71 -9.23 -8.69 29.98
N LEU A 72 -8.91 -9.63 29.09
CA LEU A 72 -8.27 -9.38 27.80
C LEU A 72 -9.30 -9.62 26.70
N THR A 73 -9.55 -8.61 25.89
CA THR A 73 -10.38 -8.65 24.68
C THR A 73 -9.62 -8.06 23.51
N GLY A 74 -10.06 -8.32 22.30
CA GLY A 74 -9.42 -7.77 21.12
C GLY A 74 -9.54 -8.69 19.92
N TRP A 75 -8.85 -8.34 18.85
CA TRP A 75 -8.86 -9.10 17.61
C TRP A 75 -7.54 -8.99 16.86
N ILE A 76 -7.26 -10.00 16.09
CA ILE A 76 -6.19 -10.04 15.10
C ILE A 76 -6.78 -10.36 13.74
N ASN A 77 -6.41 -9.61 12.75
CA ASN A 77 -6.77 -9.85 11.36
C ASN A 77 -5.50 -9.94 10.53
N TYR A 78 -5.37 -10.99 9.73
CA TYR A 78 -4.27 -11.17 8.80
C TYR A 78 -4.79 -11.45 7.42
N THR A 79 -4.31 -10.69 6.43
CA THR A 79 -4.64 -10.85 5.02
C THR A 79 -3.37 -11.15 4.22
N LEU A 80 -3.39 -12.26 3.49
CA LEU A 80 -2.43 -12.57 2.45
C LEU A 80 -3.12 -12.37 1.10
N SER A 81 -2.68 -11.40 0.32
CA SER A 81 -3.34 -11.07 -0.95
C SER A 81 -2.36 -10.80 -2.08
N LYS A 82 -2.86 -10.88 -3.30
CA LYS A 82 -2.18 -10.47 -4.52
C LYS A 82 -3.13 -9.74 -5.43
N SER A 83 -2.69 -8.60 -5.93
CA SER A 83 -3.43 -7.83 -6.93
C SER A 83 -2.52 -7.50 -8.11
N ASP A 84 -2.97 -7.76 -9.32
CA ASP A 84 -2.22 -7.46 -10.53
C ASP A 84 -3.13 -6.88 -11.63
N ARG A 85 -2.51 -6.27 -12.63
CA ARG A 85 -3.14 -5.67 -13.78
C ARG A 85 -2.52 -6.13 -15.08
N GLN A 86 -3.30 -6.06 -16.16
CA GLN A 86 -2.85 -6.37 -17.50
C GLN A 86 -3.63 -5.51 -18.50
N PHE A 87 -2.91 -4.94 -19.43
CA PHE A 87 -3.45 -4.14 -20.53
C PHE A 87 -3.17 -4.86 -21.85
N SER A 88 -3.87 -4.50 -22.90
CA SER A 88 -3.95 -5.36 -24.09
C SER A 88 -2.93 -5.05 -25.17
N THR A 89 -2.22 -3.93 -25.09
CA THR A 89 -1.41 -3.44 -26.20
C THR A 89 -0.06 -2.90 -25.76
N ASP A 90 0.70 -2.43 -26.71
CA ASP A 90 2.07 -1.93 -26.59
C ASP A 90 2.23 -0.70 -25.67
N GLY A 91 1.12 -0.18 -25.12
CA GLY A 91 1.11 1.06 -24.34
C GLY A 91 1.51 0.93 -22.87
N ILE A 92 1.08 -0.13 -22.17
CA ILE A 92 1.36 -0.31 -20.74
C ILE A 92 2.05 -1.64 -20.51
N ASN A 93 3.30 -1.58 -20.03
CA ASN A 93 4.12 -2.72 -19.67
C ASN A 93 4.21 -3.78 -20.80
N ASN A 94 4.14 -3.36 -22.06
CA ASN A 94 4.17 -4.22 -23.26
C ASN A 94 3.13 -5.38 -23.21
N GLY A 95 1.94 -5.11 -22.69
CA GLY A 95 0.88 -6.11 -22.54
C GLY A 95 1.14 -7.18 -21.47
N LYS A 96 2.28 -7.16 -20.80
CA LYS A 96 2.63 -8.12 -19.75
C LYS A 96 1.90 -7.76 -18.45
N ARG A 97 1.53 -8.80 -17.71
CA ARG A 97 0.93 -8.65 -16.38
C ARG A 97 1.95 -8.09 -15.37
N PHE A 98 1.52 -7.14 -14.55
CA PHE A 98 2.35 -6.52 -13.53
C PHE A 98 1.59 -6.34 -12.22
N PRO A 99 2.27 -6.25 -11.06
CA PRO A 99 1.64 -5.98 -9.77
C PRO A 99 0.92 -4.63 -9.79
N TYR A 100 -0.24 -4.57 -9.16
CA TYR A 100 -0.92 -3.30 -8.95
C TYR A 100 -0.14 -2.42 -7.96
N GLN A 101 -0.14 -1.11 -8.16
CA GLN A 101 0.59 -0.17 -7.30
C GLN A 101 0.28 -0.36 -5.81
N TYR A 102 -0.98 -0.63 -5.47
CA TYR A 102 -1.42 -0.85 -4.09
C TYR A 102 -1.47 -2.33 -3.70
N ASP A 103 -0.75 -3.21 -4.40
CA ASP A 103 -0.60 -4.60 -3.99
C ASP A 103 0.19 -4.68 -2.69
N ARG A 104 -0.51 -4.97 -1.60
CA ARG A 104 0.08 -5.24 -0.29
C ARG A 104 -0.02 -6.74 -0.02
N ARG A 105 1.12 -7.43 -0.08
CA ARG A 105 1.15 -8.89 0.04
C ARG A 105 0.66 -9.37 1.41
N HIS A 106 1.09 -8.72 2.46
CA HIS A 106 0.76 -9.05 3.84
C HIS A 106 0.18 -7.81 4.52
N THR A 107 -0.96 -7.97 5.16
CA THR A 107 -1.54 -6.96 6.04
C THR A 107 -1.92 -7.64 7.34
N LEU A 108 -1.50 -7.06 8.46
CA LEU A 108 -1.84 -7.55 9.80
C LEU A 108 -2.31 -6.38 10.66
N ASN A 109 -3.44 -6.57 11.32
CA ASN A 109 -3.98 -5.63 12.28
C ASN A 109 -4.24 -6.37 13.58
N LEU A 110 -3.73 -5.83 14.68
CA LEU A 110 -3.92 -6.33 16.02
C LEU A 110 -4.48 -5.23 16.90
N THR A 111 -5.57 -5.50 17.59
CA THR A 111 -6.13 -4.60 18.60
C THR A 111 -6.34 -5.41 19.87
N LEU A 112 -5.85 -4.90 20.98
CA LEU A 112 -5.98 -5.50 22.30
C LEU A 112 -6.49 -4.45 23.30
N ASN A 113 -7.42 -4.89 24.14
CA ASN A 113 -7.87 -4.14 25.30
C ASN A 113 -7.68 -5.04 26.53
N TYR A 114 -6.98 -4.53 27.54
CA TYR A 114 -6.71 -5.25 28.77
C TYR A 114 -7.15 -4.44 29.98
N GLN A 115 -8.10 -4.98 30.73
CA GLN A 115 -8.56 -4.39 31.95
C GLN A 115 -7.55 -4.64 33.08
N LEU A 116 -6.66 -3.65 33.31
CA LEU A 116 -5.63 -3.71 34.35
C LEU A 116 -6.26 -3.70 35.74
N THR A 117 -7.27 -2.86 35.93
CA THR A 117 -8.03 -2.75 37.17
C THR A 117 -9.50 -2.41 36.82
N ARG A 118 -10.37 -2.36 37.82
CA ARG A 118 -11.76 -1.89 37.62
C ARG A 118 -11.87 -0.44 37.14
N ARG A 119 -10.75 0.31 37.14
CA ARG A 119 -10.73 1.74 36.80
C ARG A 119 -9.73 2.08 35.70
N ILE A 120 -8.94 1.13 35.26
CA ILE A 120 -7.87 1.39 34.30
C ILE A 120 -7.87 0.29 33.26
N ASP A 121 -8.04 0.68 31.99
CA ASP A 121 -7.88 -0.19 30.84
C ASP A 121 -6.65 0.23 30.04
N PHE A 122 -5.89 -0.73 29.61
CA PHE A 122 -4.81 -0.58 28.64
C PHE A 122 -5.33 -0.95 27.26
N ASN A 123 -5.04 -0.10 26.26
CA ASN A 123 -5.39 -0.32 24.87
C ASN A 123 -4.12 -0.34 24.02
N MET A 124 -4.07 -1.26 23.08
CA MET A 124 -2.98 -1.36 22.11
C MET A 124 -3.55 -1.62 20.73
N SER A 125 -3.04 -0.92 19.73
CA SER A 125 -3.26 -1.29 18.33
C SER A 125 -1.93 -1.35 17.60
N TRP A 126 -1.70 -2.41 16.85
CA TRP A 126 -0.54 -2.56 15.99
C TRP A 126 -0.96 -2.93 14.59
N THR A 127 -0.44 -2.19 13.63
CA THR A 127 -0.68 -2.42 12.21
C THR A 127 0.64 -2.71 11.50
N TYR A 128 0.59 -3.65 10.58
CA TYR A 128 1.69 -3.96 9.67
C TYR A 128 1.12 -4.15 8.27
N ALA A 129 1.80 -3.59 7.27
CA ALA A 129 1.47 -3.83 5.88
C ALA A 129 2.75 -3.88 5.04
N SER A 130 2.85 -4.85 4.14
CA SER A 130 3.87 -4.85 3.09
C SER A 130 3.81 -3.56 2.31
N GLY A 131 4.95 -3.05 1.87
CA GLY A 131 5.01 -1.83 1.08
C GLY A 131 4.22 -1.94 -0.23
N CYS A 132 3.77 -0.81 -0.73
CA CYS A 132 3.20 -0.68 -2.06
C CYS A 132 4.25 -0.95 -3.14
N MET A 133 3.80 -1.15 -4.36
CA MET A 133 4.69 -1.30 -5.52
C MET A 133 5.01 0.06 -6.12
N ALA A 134 6.24 0.21 -6.60
CA ALA A 134 6.69 1.41 -7.31
C ALA A 134 7.45 1.00 -8.57
N THR A 135 7.49 1.86 -9.55
CA THR A 135 8.32 1.68 -10.74
C THR A 135 9.65 2.38 -10.49
N LEU A 136 10.73 1.60 -10.47
CA LEU A 136 12.09 2.14 -10.44
C LEU A 136 12.77 1.85 -11.78
N PRO A 137 13.56 2.79 -12.31
CA PRO A 137 14.39 2.55 -13.47
C PRO A 137 15.43 1.48 -13.14
N THR A 138 15.57 0.52 -14.03
CA THR A 138 16.53 -0.60 -13.93
C THR A 138 17.71 -0.43 -14.86
N GLU A 139 17.54 0.39 -15.89
CA GLU A 139 18.54 0.60 -16.93
C GLU A 139 18.65 2.10 -17.26
N LYS A 140 19.85 2.53 -17.60
CA LYS A 140 20.12 3.85 -18.13
C LYS A 140 20.61 3.73 -19.56
N THR A 141 19.94 4.42 -20.47
CA THR A 141 20.42 4.53 -21.85
C THR A 141 21.03 5.90 -22.04
N HIS A 142 22.29 5.93 -22.40
CA HIS A 142 22.96 7.17 -22.80
C HIS A 142 22.57 7.48 -24.24
N ILE A 143 21.94 8.61 -24.48
CA ILE A 143 21.61 9.06 -25.84
C ILE A 143 22.77 9.91 -26.32
N GLU A 144 23.56 9.36 -27.26
CA GLU A 144 24.48 10.15 -28.06
C GLU A 144 23.66 10.96 -29.08
N LEU A 145 23.60 12.27 -28.87
CA LEU A 145 22.98 13.15 -29.85
C LEU A 145 23.90 13.31 -31.05
N PRO A 146 23.35 13.23 -32.29
CA PRO A 146 24.16 13.46 -33.46
C PRO A 146 24.80 14.87 -33.38
N PRO A 147 26.05 15.01 -33.86
CA PRO A 147 26.75 16.29 -33.85
C PRO A 147 25.96 17.28 -34.73
N THR A 148 25.28 18.21 -34.07
CA THR A 148 24.61 19.34 -34.73
C THR A 148 25.63 20.46 -34.92
N ASN A 149 25.69 21.02 -36.10
CA ASN A 149 26.73 21.95 -36.51
C ASN A 149 26.80 23.28 -35.74
N VAL A 150 25.85 23.61 -34.86
CA VAL A 150 25.95 24.74 -33.95
C VAL A 150 24.94 24.58 -32.80
N PRO A 151 25.34 24.31 -31.57
CA PRO A 151 24.54 24.70 -30.43
C PRO A 151 25.19 25.82 -29.64
N PRO A 152 24.43 26.77 -29.11
CA PRO A 152 24.90 27.59 -28.00
C PRO A 152 25.36 26.70 -26.84
N SER A 153 26.42 27.09 -26.14
CA SER A 153 27.04 26.31 -25.04
C SER A 153 26.06 25.80 -23.99
N TRP A 154 25.02 26.59 -23.71
CA TRP A 154 23.95 26.21 -22.77
C TRP A 154 23.07 25.02 -23.27
N ILE A 155 22.93 24.83 -24.59
CA ILE A 155 22.23 23.69 -25.15
C ILE A 155 23.08 22.41 -24.97
N MET A 156 24.40 22.52 -25.19
CA MET A 156 25.33 21.40 -25.02
C MET A 156 25.37 20.89 -23.57
N ASP A 157 25.38 21.80 -22.59
CA ASP A 157 25.36 21.41 -21.18
C ASP A 157 24.07 20.71 -20.74
N ASN A 158 22.96 20.99 -21.42
CA ASN A 158 21.68 20.32 -21.17
C ASN A 158 21.45 19.06 -22.01
N LEU A 159 22.02 19.02 -23.21
CA LEU A 159 21.92 17.85 -24.12
C LEU A 159 22.92 16.73 -23.75
N ASN A 160 24.07 17.06 -23.19
CA ASN A 160 25.05 16.06 -22.70
C ASN A 160 24.57 15.32 -21.41
N LYS A 161 23.40 15.67 -20.85
CA LYS A 161 22.77 14.97 -19.75
C LYS A 161 21.64 14.02 -20.20
N GLY A 162 21.71 13.53 -21.42
CA GLY A 162 20.71 12.68 -22.05
C GLY A 162 20.66 11.24 -21.56
N ASP A 163 20.84 10.99 -20.26
CA ASP A 163 20.51 9.68 -19.69
C ASP A 163 18.99 9.54 -19.62
N MET A 164 18.46 8.62 -20.41
CA MET A 164 17.07 8.18 -20.24
C MET A 164 17.02 7.01 -19.27
N ASP A 165 16.30 7.22 -18.20
CA ASP A 165 15.99 6.16 -17.26
C ASP A 165 14.93 5.24 -17.86
N HIS A 166 15.26 3.96 -18.04
CA HIS A 166 14.35 2.95 -18.56
C HIS A 166 14.00 1.93 -17.50
N SER A 167 12.73 1.56 -17.44
CA SER A 167 12.25 0.52 -16.55
C SER A 167 11.87 -0.71 -17.35
N SER A 168 12.44 -1.86 -17.00
CA SER A 168 12.14 -3.14 -17.65
C SER A 168 10.70 -3.62 -17.44
N SER A 169 10.05 -3.13 -16.39
CA SER A 169 8.66 -3.49 -16.04
C SER A 169 8.05 -2.46 -15.10
N ARG A 170 6.76 -2.26 -15.24
CA ARG A 170 5.98 -1.39 -14.35
C ARG A 170 5.81 -2.03 -12.98
N ASN A 171 5.85 -1.20 -11.91
CA ASN A 171 5.71 -1.64 -10.52
C ASN A 171 6.66 -2.80 -10.17
N ASN A 172 7.94 -2.64 -10.53
CA ASN A 172 8.98 -3.66 -10.39
C ASN A 172 9.61 -3.71 -9.00
N TYR A 173 9.38 -2.72 -8.16
CA TYR A 173 9.97 -2.60 -6.83
C TYR A 173 8.90 -2.52 -5.74
N ARG A 174 9.10 -3.29 -4.68
CA ARG A 174 8.24 -3.20 -3.48
C ARG A 174 8.89 -2.30 -2.44
N LEU A 175 8.18 -1.26 -2.05
CA LEU A 175 8.60 -0.37 -0.96
C LEU A 175 8.78 -1.17 0.34
N PRO A 176 9.60 -0.68 1.27
CA PRO A 176 9.68 -1.25 2.61
C PRO A 176 8.30 -1.30 3.27
N ALA A 177 8.13 -2.26 4.18
CA ALA A 177 6.89 -2.42 4.91
C ALA A 177 6.60 -1.22 5.82
N SER A 178 5.33 -0.92 6.00
CA SER A 178 4.88 0.08 6.97
C SER A 178 4.31 -0.62 8.21
N HIS A 179 4.60 -0.08 9.38
CA HIS A 179 4.06 -0.58 10.64
C HIS A 179 3.94 0.54 11.67
N GLN A 180 2.99 0.41 12.58
CA GLN A 180 2.73 1.41 13.61
C GLN A 180 2.17 0.75 14.87
N LEU A 181 2.68 1.16 16.00
CA LEU A 181 2.17 0.78 17.32
C LEU A 181 1.57 2.00 18.00
N ASN A 182 0.33 1.87 18.43
CA ASN A 182 -0.34 2.85 19.28
C ASN A 182 -0.68 2.19 20.61
N ILE A 183 -0.48 2.91 21.71
CA ILE A 183 -0.81 2.46 23.06
C ILE A 183 -1.60 3.55 23.77
N GLY A 184 -2.48 3.15 24.65
CA GLY A 184 -3.29 4.09 25.42
C GLY A 184 -3.79 3.52 26.73
N PHE A 185 -4.17 4.41 27.62
CA PHE A 185 -4.78 4.08 28.89
C PHE A 185 -6.10 4.86 29.04
N ASN A 186 -7.14 4.18 29.48
CA ASN A 186 -8.39 4.78 29.88
C ASN A 186 -8.50 4.72 31.39
N PHE A 187 -8.80 5.86 32.01
CA PHE A 187 -9.01 5.99 33.44
C PHE A 187 -10.50 6.26 33.70
N HIS A 188 -11.18 5.33 34.34
CA HIS A 188 -12.59 5.36 34.61
C HIS A 188 -12.90 5.89 36.00
N LYS A 189 -13.80 6.85 36.10
CA LYS A 189 -14.31 7.37 37.37
C LYS A 189 -15.81 7.42 37.36
N GLN A 190 -16.44 6.60 38.19
CA GLN A 190 -17.89 6.70 38.43
C GLN A 190 -18.21 7.99 39.15
N THR A 191 -19.22 8.68 38.67
CA THR A 191 -19.77 9.92 39.28
C THR A 191 -21.24 9.74 39.54
N ARG A 192 -21.85 10.66 40.33
CA ARG A 192 -23.27 10.57 40.72
C ARG A 192 -24.25 10.56 39.53
N HIS A 193 -23.85 11.13 38.38
CA HIS A 193 -24.70 11.29 37.19
C HIS A 193 -24.20 10.56 35.96
N GLY A 194 -23.17 9.66 36.08
CA GLY A 194 -22.61 8.93 34.98
C GLY A 194 -21.17 8.53 35.19
N GLU A 195 -20.49 8.18 34.12
CA GLU A 195 -19.09 7.81 34.11
C GLU A 195 -18.24 8.89 33.44
N ARG A 196 -17.08 9.21 34.02
CA ARG A 196 -16.07 10.07 33.42
C ARG A 196 -14.91 9.19 33.01
N ILE A 197 -14.48 9.31 31.72
CA ILE A 197 -13.35 8.60 31.19
C ILE A 197 -12.31 9.61 30.74
N TRP A 198 -11.06 9.41 31.18
CA TRP A 198 -9.89 10.12 30.68
C TRP A 198 -9.07 9.15 29.84
N ASN A 199 -8.75 9.54 28.61
CA ASN A 199 -7.88 8.77 27.72
C ASN A 199 -6.54 9.49 27.56
N ILE A 200 -5.46 8.74 27.73
CA ILE A 200 -4.10 9.18 27.41
C ILE A 200 -3.53 8.17 26.43
N SER A 201 -3.12 8.62 25.25
CA SER A 201 -2.60 7.73 24.22
C SER A 201 -1.34 8.28 23.56
N ILE A 202 -0.48 7.36 23.13
CA ILE A 202 0.74 7.62 22.36
C ILE A 202 0.56 6.94 21.01
N LEU A 203 0.57 7.73 19.95
CA LEU A 203 0.55 7.24 18.57
C LEU A 203 1.98 7.01 18.11
N ASN A 204 2.16 5.95 17.33
CA ASN A 204 3.49 5.57 16.82
C ASN A 204 4.54 5.45 17.94
N ALA A 205 4.26 4.62 18.94
CA ALA A 205 4.98 4.55 20.21
C ALA A 205 6.49 4.24 20.08
N TYR A 206 6.91 3.62 19.01
CA TYR A 206 8.33 3.36 18.70
C TYR A 206 8.88 4.19 17.54
N ASN A 207 8.18 5.28 17.17
CA ASN A 207 8.62 6.22 16.13
C ASN A 207 8.99 5.55 14.79
N ALA A 208 8.14 4.66 14.29
CA ALA A 208 8.35 4.03 12.98
C ALA A 208 8.35 5.07 11.87
N MET A 209 9.40 5.10 11.07
CA MET A 209 9.48 5.93 9.87
C MET A 209 8.96 5.13 8.68
N ASN A 210 7.67 5.28 8.41
CA ASN A 210 7.02 4.56 7.32
C ASN A 210 7.28 5.26 5.99
N PRO A 211 7.81 4.55 4.96
CA PRO A 211 8.08 5.14 3.68
C PRO A 211 6.77 5.39 2.93
N ASN A 212 6.59 6.60 2.41
CA ASN A 212 5.43 6.97 1.59
C ASN A 212 5.74 6.96 0.09
N PHE A 213 6.98 7.28 -0.28
CA PHE A 213 7.43 7.32 -1.68
C PHE A 213 8.94 7.11 -1.76
N VAL A 214 9.41 6.79 -2.96
CA VAL A 214 10.83 6.72 -3.31
C VAL A 214 11.09 7.76 -4.38
N TYR A 215 12.19 8.48 -4.25
CA TYR A 215 12.72 9.35 -5.28
C TYR A 215 14.17 8.97 -5.58
N ILE A 216 14.59 9.19 -6.81
CA ILE A 216 15.97 8.98 -7.23
C ILE A 216 16.67 10.32 -7.05
N SER A 217 17.65 10.35 -6.15
CA SER A 217 18.56 11.48 -5.99
C SER A 217 19.80 11.23 -6.85
N ARG A 218 20.17 12.19 -7.67
CA ARG A 218 21.48 12.21 -8.33
C ARG A 218 22.45 12.92 -7.37
N GLU A 219 23.30 12.17 -6.69
CA GLU A 219 24.45 12.79 -6.03
C GLU A 219 25.40 13.29 -7.11
N ALA A 220 25.69 14.59 -7.08
CA ALA A 220 26.77 15.14 -7.87
C ALA A 220 28.07 14.45 -7.39
N GLN A 221 28.72 13.69 -8.27
CA GLN A 221 30.06 13.20 -8.01
C GLN A 221 30.95 14.46 -7.92
N THR A 222 31.39 14.78 -6.71
CA THR A 222 32.43 15.78 -6.43
C THR A 222 33.80 15.22 -6.78
#